data_0f970ea605c0a4f0e5ef9878b59d970a
#
_entry.id   0f970ea605c0a4f0e5ef9878b59d970a
#
_cell.length_a   1.000
_cell.length_b   1.000
_cell.length_c   1.000
_cell.angle_alpha   90.00
_cell.angle_beta   90.00
_cell.angle_gamma   90.00
#
_symmetry.space_group_name_H-M   'P 1'
#
loop_
_entity.id
_entity.type
_entity.pdbx_description
1 polymer ?
#
loop_
_entity_poly.entity_id
_entity_poly.type
_entity_poly.pdbx_seq_one_letter_code
_entity_poly.pdbx_strand_id
1 'polypeptide(L)'
;AKENKRGFSNYIRLILREFRYPAKSYTLLYNGFKKKVNAFVISWANASQFGNNAVISPESEVDDELVDICILSKFPIRAIPKLLSRLFNRSMHHSKYMEIIRCKEMVIKGGDGLCHLDGEPINLGKELHLKLIPKSLKVFVPHG
;
A
#
# COMPACT_ATOMS: atom_id res chain seq x y z
N ALA A 1 25.77 10.83 -5.57
CA ALA A 1 24.71 11.54 -6.32
C ALA A 1 24.18 10.77 -7.56
N LYS A 2 24.81 9.66 -7.99
CA LYS A 2 24.39 8.88 -9.18
C LYS A 2 23.41 7.73 -8.88
N GLU A 3 23.33 7.27 -7.66
CA GLU A 3 22.44 6.13 -7.29
C GLU A 3 20.95 6.52 -7.24
N ASN A 4 20.65 7.76 -6.87
CA ASN A 4 19.26 8.20 -6.70
C ASN A 4 18.47 8.35 -8.03
N LYS A 5 19.17 8.57 -9.16
CA LYS A 5 18.52 8.69 -10.48
C LYS A 5 18.05 7.33 -11.06
N ARG A 6 18.76 6.24 -10.74
CA ARG A 6 18.38 4.90 -11.22
C ARG A 6 17.10 4.36 -10.52
N GLY A 7 16.90 4.70 -9.26
CA GLY A 7 15.69 4.35 -8.51
C GLY A 7 14.44 5.04 -9.07
N PHE A 8 14.50 6.36 -9.25
CA PHE A 8 13.35 7.17 -9.67
C PHE A 8 12.85 6.80 -11.08
N SER A 9 13.73 6.62 -12.06
CA SER A 9 13.35 6.21 -13.42
C SER A 9 12.72 4.81 -13.46
N ASN A 10 13.16 3.89 -12.61
CA ASN A 10 12.59 2.56 -12.49
C ASN A 10 11.18 2.62 -11.87
N TYR A 11 10.95 3.46 -10.86
CA TYR A 11 9.62 3.69 -10.29
C TYR A 11 8.65 4.27 -11.33
N ILE A 12 9.08 5.25 -12.11
CA ILE A 12 8.25 5.83 -13.18
C ILE A 12 7.92 4.77 -14.22
N ARG A 13 8.92 3.99 -14.67
CA ARG A 13 8.70 2.92 -15.66
C ARG A 13 7.75 1.86 -15.14
N LEU A 14 7.89 1.46 -13.88
CA LEU A 14 7.00 0.50 -13.23
C LEU A 14 5.56 1.04 -13.16
N ILE A 15 5.38 2.26 -12.67
CA ILE A 15 4.07 2.92 -12.61
C ILE A 15 3.44 3.01 -14.01
N LEU A 16 4.18 3.45 -15.02
CA LEU A 16 3.67 3.55 -16.40
C LEU A 16 3.32 2.18 -16.99
N ARG A 17 4.06 1.13 -16.64
CA ARG A 17 3.74 -0.24 -17.06
C ARG A 17 2.46 -0.72 -16.38
N GLU A 18 2.35 -0.55 -15.08
CA GLU A 18 1.20 -0.96 -14.29
C GLU A 18 -0.05 -0.10 -14.59
N PHE A 19 0.14 1.14 -15.09
CA PHE A 19 -0.95 2.04 -15.48
C PHE A 19 -1.83 1.49 -16.62
N ARG A 20 -1.35 0.48 -17.35
CA ARG A 20 -2.14 -0.26 -18.36
C ARG A 20 -3.21 -1.15 -17.73
N TYR A 21 -3.08 -1.50 -16.44
CA TYR A 21 -4.08 -2.32 -15.77
C TYR A 21 -5.28 -1.46 -15.36
N PRO A 22 -6.50 -1.94 -15.61
CA PRO A 22 -7.70 -1.25 -15.15
C PRO A 22 -7.79 -1.31 -13.62
N ALA A 23 -8.34 -0.25 -13.01
CA ALA A 23 -8.77 -0.34 -11.63
C ALA A 23 -9.84 -1.42 -11.49
N LYS A 24 -9.75 -2.22 -10.44
CA LYS A 24 -10.66 -3.34 -10.17
C LYS A 24 -11.58 -3.00 -9.01
N SER A 25 -12.75 -3.63 -9.03
CA SER A 25 -13.72 -3.49 -7.93
C SER A 25 -13.42 -4.48 -6.84
N TYR A 26 -13.38 -3.98 -5.61
CA TYR A 26 -13.18 -4.78 -4.40
C TYR A 26 -14.28 -4.48 -3.39
N THR A 27 -14.58 -5.47 -2.57
CA THR A 27 -15.43 -5.34 -1.38
C THR A 27 -14.54 -5.55 -0.16
N LEU A 28 -14.48 -4.56 0.69
CA LEU A 28 -13.72 -4.56 1.93
C LEU A 28 -14.69 -4.79 3.10
N LEU A 29 -14.34 -5.72 3.99
CA LEU A 29 -15.06 -5.99 5.24
C LEU A 29 -14.08 -5.78 6.39
N TYR A 30 -14.34 -4.82 7.25
CA TYR A 30 -13.48 -4.44 8.38
C TYR A 30 -14.30 -3.77 9.48
N ASN A 31 -13.97 -4.02 10.73
CA ASN A 31 -14.62 -3.40 11.89
C ASN A 31 -16.16 -3.44 11.84
N GLY A 32 -16.76 -4.50 11.27
CA GLY A 32 -18.21 -4.60 11.07
C GLY A 32 -18.77 -3.81 9.87
N PHE A 33 -17.94 -3.04 9.18
CA PHE A 33 -18.34 -2.28 7.98
C PHE A 33 -18.09 -3.06 6.70
N LYS A 34 -18.91 -2.75 5.69
CA LYS A 34 -18.76 -3.24 4.32
C LYS A 34 -18.62 -2.05 3.38
N LYS A 35 -17.51 -1.98 2.64
CA LYS A 35 -17.23 -0.90 1.69
C LYS A 35 -16.88 -1.46 0.32
N LYS A 36 -17.49 -0.92 -0.73
CA LYS A 36 -17.08 -1.19 -2.11
C LYS A 36 -16.13 -0.09 -2.58
N VAL A 37 -15.01 -0.47 -3.19
CA VAL A 37 -14.01 0.45 -3.71
C VAL A 37 -13.56 0.03 -5.10
N ASN A 38 -13.19 1.02 -5.94
CA ASN A 38 -12.50 0.78 -7.19
C ASN A 38 -11.04 1.21 -7.00
N ALA A 39 -10.16 0.24 -6.89
CA ALA A 39 -8.76 0.48 -6.62
C ALA A 39 -7.86 0.08 -7.79
N PHE A 40 -6.84 0.89 -8.02
CA PHE A 40 -5.71 0.59 -8.88
C PHE A 40 -4.71 -0.31 -8.14
N VAL A 41 -4.44 0.01 -6.87
CA VAL A 41 -3.61 -0.78 -5.95
C VAL A 41 -4.25 -0.76 -4.57
N ILE A 42 -4.25 -1.89 -3.90
CA ILE A 42 -4.48 -2.01 -2.47
C ILE A 42 -3.19 -2.57 -1.87
N SER A 43 -2.61 -1.87 -0.91
CA SER A 43 -1.45 -2.34 -0.16
C SER A 43 -1.75 -2.31 1.34
N TRP A 44 -1.18 -3.26 2.07
CA TRP A 44 -1.20 -3.27 3.52
C TRP A 44 0.20 -2.98 4.03
N ALA A 45 0.29 -2.11 5.00
CA ALA A 45 1.53 -1.68 5.60
C ALA A 45 1.45 -1.81 7.12
N ASN A 46 2.46 -2.44 7.70
CA ASN A 46 2.67 -2.51 9.15
C ASN A 46 3.83 -1.58 9.57
N ALA A 47 4.33 -0.78 8.64
CA ALA A 47 5.37 0.22 8.85
C ALA A 47 5.19 1.36 7.85
N SER A 48 5.63 2.55 8.23
CA SER A 48 5.46 3.77 7.42
C SER A 48 6.16 3.73 6.06
N GLN A 49 7.23 2.92 5.92
CA GLN A 49 8.07 2.90 4.71
C GLN A 49 7.83 1.65 3.85
N PHE A 50 7.66 1.89 2.56
CA PHE A 50 7.59 0.87 1.52
C PHE A 50 8.95 0.61 0.83
N GLY A 51 10.05 0.75 1.57
CA GLY A 51 11.42 0.68 1.05
C GLY A 51 11.87 1.97 0.34
N ASN A 52 13.17 2.17 0.26
CA ASN A 52 13.83 3.27 -0.46
C ASN A 52 13.25 4.69 -0.18
N ASN A 53 12.91 4.99 1.08
CA ASN A 53 12.29 6.25 1.52
C ASN A 53 10.89 6.56 0.91
N ALA A 54 10.24 5.63 0.25
CA ALA A 54 8.87 5.77 -0.21
C ALA A 54 7.91 5.56 0.97
N VAL A 55 7.23 6.60 1.41
CA VAL A 55 6.31 6.55 2.55
C VAL A 55 4.87 6.60 2.05
N ILE A 56 4.14 5.50 2.23
CA ILE A 56 2.73 5.40 1.85
C ILE A 56 1.83 5.77 3.02
N SER A 57 2.13 5.26 4.22
CA SER A 57 1.40 5.56 5.44
C SER A 57 2.33 6.17 6.49
N PRO A 58 2.48 7.51 6.51
CA PRO A 58 3.42 8.19 7.42
C PRO A 58 3.05 8.08 8.90
N GLU A 59 1.81 7.74 9.21
CA GLU A 59 1.30 7.60 10.57
C GLU A 59 1.25 6.15 11.05
N SER A 60 1.74 5.18 10.24
CA SER A 60 1.81 3.78 10.63
C SER A 60 2.90 3.57 11.68
N GLU A 61 2.51 3.01 12.81
CA GLU A 61 3.39 2.63 13.91
C GLU A 61 3.44 1.10 14.01
N VAL A 62 4.63 0.55 14.34
CA VAL A 62 4.85 -0.90 14.32
C VAL A 62 4.21 -1.58 15.53
N ASP A 63 3.94 -0.84 16.59
CA ASP A 63 3.47 -1.30 17.90
C ASP A 63 2.04 -0.89 18.27
N ASP A 64 1.31 -0.20 17.36
CA ASP A 64 -0.06 0.25 17.58
C ASP A 64 -1.13 -0.85 17.41
N GLU A 65 -0.70 -2.08 17.13
CA GLU A 65 -1.56 -3.23 16.87
C GLU A 65 -2.57 -3.01 15.73
N LEU A 66 -2.28 -2.14 14.79
CA LEU A 66 -3.09 -1.85 13.62
C LEU A 66 -2.31 -2.06 12.34
N VAL A 67 -3.03 -2.35 11.29
CA VAL A 67 -2.49 -2.41 9.93
C VAL A 67 -3.13 -1.31 9.10
N ASP A 68 -2.32 -0.60 8.36
CA ASP A 68 -2.78 0.43 7.42
C ASP A 68 -3.05 -0.18 6.05
N ILE A 69 -4.31 -0.15 5.64
CA ILE A 69 -4.72 -0.56 4.31
C ILE A 69 -4.78 0.69 3.43
N CYS A 70 -3.82 0.81 2.55
CA CYS A 70 -3.68 1.94 1.63
C CYS A 70 -4.35 1.61 0.29
N ILE A 71 -5.36 2.37 -0.06
CA ILE A 71 -6.18 2.16 -1.27
C ILE A 71 -5.87 3.30 -2.24
N LEU A 72 -5.18 2.99 -3.33
CA LEU A 72 -4.91 3.93 -4.40
C LEU A 72 -5.98 3.77 -5.49
N SER A 73 -6.84 4.77 -5.61
CA SER A 73 -7.85 4.84 -6.66
C SER A 73 -7.21 5.19 -8.01
N LYS A 74 -7.93 4.94 -9.10
CA LYS A 74 -7.49 5.35 -10.43
C LYS A 74 -7.27 6.87 -10.51
N PHE A 75 -6.18 7.29 -11.13
CA PHE A 75 -5.81 8.68 -11.28
C PHE A 75 -5.37 8.98 -12.73
N PRO A 76 -5.48 10.22 -13.22
CA PRO A 76 -5.02 10.58 -14.55
C PRO A 76 -3.48 10.62 -14.60
N ILE A 77 -2.91 10.33 -15.77
CA ILE A 77 -1.44 10.28 -15.95
C ILE A 77 -0.74 11.59 -15.55
N ARG A 78 -1.43 12.72 -15.73
CA ARG A 78 -0.94 14.04 -15.27
C ARG A 78 -0.79 14.18 -13.76
N ALA A 79 -1.38 13.29 -12.97
CA ALA A 79 -1.24 13.30 -11.52
C ALA A 79 0.04 12.59 -11.05
N ILE A 80 0.73 11.83 -11.91
CA ILE A 80 1.92 11.05 -11.58
C ILE A 80 3.02 11.91 -10.93
N PRO A 81 3.44 13.06 -11.49
CA PRO A 81 4.50 13.86 -10.88
C PRO A 81 4.16 14.31 -9.46
N LYS A 82 2.90 14.70 -9.23
CA LYS A 82 2.42 15.13 -7.91
C LYS A 82 2.36 13.95 -6.93
N LEU A 83 1.90 12.78 -7.36
CA LEU A 83 1.87 11.57 -6.52
C LEU A 83 3.27 11.11 -6.15
N LEU A 84 4.21 11.13 -7.10
CA LEU A 84 5.61 10.82 -6.82
C LEU A 84 6.22 11.81 -5.82
N SER A 85 6.01 13.11 -6.02
CA SER A 85 6.44 14.13 -5.05
C SER A 85 5.89 13.85 -3.66
N ARG A 86 4.60 13.51 -3.55
CA ARG A 86 3.96 13.19 -2.27
C ARG A 86 4.50 11.92 -1.62
N LEU A 87 4.82 10.90 -2.43
CA LEU A 87 5.41 9.66 -1.96
C LEU A 87 6.75 9.89 -1.24
N PHE A 88 7.61 10.74 -1.81
CA PHE A 88 8.92 11.06 -1.22
C PHE A 88 8.85 12.12 -0.12
N ASN A 89 7.85 13.01 -0.15
CA ASN A 89 7.64 14.05 0.86
C ASN A 89 6.73 13.58 2.01
N ARG A 90 6.47 12.29 2.15
CA ARG A 90 5.64 11.70 3.22
C ARG A 90 4.23 12.31 3.32
N SER A 91 3.66 12.79 2.21
CA SER A 91 2.37 13.47 2.17
C SER A 91 1.33 12.75 1.32
N MET A 92 1.52 11.43 1.13
CA MET A 92 0.65 10.61 0.28
C MET A 92 -0.80 10.55 0.80
N HIS A 93 -0.98 10.58 2.11
CA HIS A 93 -2.29 10.61 2.79
C HIS A 93 -3.13 11.85 2.45
N HIS A 94 -2.50 12.96 2.04
CA HIS A 94 -3.22 14.15 1.55
C HIS A 94 -3.66 14.05 0.07
N SER A 95 -3.41 12.94 -0.59
CA SER A 95 -3.85 12.76 -1.97
C SER A 95 -5.32 12.38 -2.01
N LYS A 96 -6.11 13.05 -2.85
CA LYS A 96 -7.51 12.66 -3.11
C LYS A 96 -7.66 11.28 -3.77
N TYR A 97 -6.57 10.70 -4.23
CA TYR A 97 -6.53 9.36 -4.83
C TYR A 97 -6.12 8.28 -3.84
N MET A 98 -5.69 8.67 -2.64
CA MET A 98 -5.27 7.76 -1.59
C MET A 98 -6.29 7.78 -0.46
N GLU A 99 -6.69 6.60 -0.02
CA GLU A 99 -7.46 6.39 1.19
C GLU A 99 -6.71 5.41 2.07
N ILE A 100 -6.65 5.67 3.37
CA ILE A 100 -6.01 4.80 4.36
C ILE A 100 -7.06 4.38 5.36
N ILE A 101 -7.19 3.06 5.57
CA ILE A 101 -8.08 2.44 6.55
C ILE A 101 -7.22 1.72 7.57
N ARG A 102 -7.37 2.04 8.85
CA ARG A 102 -6.72 1.36 9.96
C ARG A 102 -7.62 0.30 10.56
N CYS A 103 -7.14 -0.92 10.66
CA CYS A 103 -7.90 -2.02 11.25
C CYS A 103 -6.96 -3.13 11.75
N LYS A 104 -7.49 -3.99 12.65
CA LYS A 104 -6.78 -5.21 13.10
C LYS A 104 -6.92 -6.36 12.11
N GLU A 105 -8.03 -6.39 11.41
CA GLU A 105 -8.33 -7.41 10.41
C GLU A 105 -9.20 -6.84 9.29
N MET A 106 -9.03 -7.39 8.10
CA MET A 106 -9.83 -7.04 6.93
C MET A 106 -10.00 -8.26 6.02
N VAL A 107 -11.18 -8.40 5.44
CA VAL A 107 -11.42 -9.31 4.33
C VAL A 107 -11.57 -8.50 3.05
N ILE A 108 -10.75 -8.80 2.06
CA ILE A 108 -10.78 -8.18 0.73
C ILE A 108 -11.33 -9.21 -0.25
N LYS A 109 -12.44 -8.89 -0.89
CA LYS A 109 -13.07 -9.74 -1.91
C LYS A 109 -13.06 -9.06 -3.27
N GLY A 110 -12.75 -9.80 -4.32
CA GLY A 110 -12.72 -9.30 -5.70
C GLY A 110 -11.31 -9.26 -6.30
N GLY A 111 -11.18 -8.56 -7.41
CA GLY A 111 -9.93 -8.57 -8.18
C GLY A 111 -9.66 -9.91 -8.88
N ASP A 112 -8.41 -10.15 -9.24
CA ASP A 112 -7.94 -11.40 -9.88
C ASP A 112 -7.06 -12.26 -8.95
N GLY A 113 -6.86 -11.83 -7.72
CA GLY A 113 -6.06 -12.51 -6.71
C GLY A 113 -4.55 -12.35 -6.85
N LEU A 114 -4.10 -11.61 -7.86
CA LEU A 114 -2.68 -11.32 -8.02
C LEU A 114 -2.23 -10.30 -6.98
N CYS A 115 -1.22 -10.66 -6.20
CA CYS A 115 -0.59 -9.76 -5.24
C CYS A 115 0.91 -10.02 -5.14
N HIS A 116 1.59 -9.17 -4.40
CA HIS A 116 3.00 -9.30 -4.07
C HIS A 116 3.15 -9.35 -2.55
N LEU A 117 3.88 -10.32 -2.07
CA LEU A 117 4.28 -10.44 -0.67
C LEU A 117 5.79 -10.33 -0.62
N ASP A 118 6.29 -9.28 0.05
CA ASP A 118 7.74 -8.97 0.15
C ASP A 118 8.48 -8.95 -1.20
N GLY A 119 7.77 -8.50 -2.25
CA GLY A 119 8.31 -8.42 -3.62
C GLY A 119 8.08 -9.67 -4.48
N GLU A 120 7.66 -10.79 -3.90
CA GLU A 120 7.38 -12.02 -4.62
C GLU A 120 5.92 -12.07 -5.11
N PRO A 121 5.67 -12.38 -6.39
CA PRO A 121 4.31 -12.50 -6.91
C PRO A 121 3.65 -13.77 -6.37
N ILE A 122 2.43 -13.62 -5.89
CA ILE A 122 1.62 -14.72 -5.37
C ILE A 122 0.18 -14.57 -5.82
N ASN A 123 -0.52 -15.68 -6.01
CA ASN A 123 -1.96 -15.67 -6.26
C ASN A 123 -2.70 -16.19 -5.03
N LEU A 124 -3.42 -15.31 -4.36
CA LEU A 124 -4.19 -15.61 -3.15
C LEU A 124 -5.68 -15.83 -3.43
N GLY A 125 -6.07 -15.89 -4.71
CA GLY A 125 -7.47 -16.06 -5.10
C GLY A 125 -8.28 -14.76 -4.94
N LYS A 126 -9.61 -14.89 -5.02
CA LYS A 126 -10.53 -13.74 -5.04
C LYS A 126 -10.99 -13.28 -3.65
N GLU A 127 -10.54 -13.94 -2.61
CA GLU A 127 -10.83 -13.59 -1.22
C GLU A 127 -9.57 -13.68 -0.39
N LEU A 128 -9.19 -12.58 0.22
CA LEU A 128 -8.00 -12.45 1.05
C LEU A 128 -8.40 -12.03 2.45
N HIS A 129 -7.96 -12.80 3.45
CA HIS A 129 -8.10 -12.49 4.85
C HIS A 129 -6.79 -11.95 5.39
N LEU A 130 -6.79 -10.70 5.82
CA LEU A 130 -5.68 -10.04 6.47
C LEU A 130 -5.97 -9.92 7.95
N LYS A 131 -5.03 -10.38 8.78
CA LYS A 131 -5.12 -10.27 10.23
C LYS A 131 -3.76 -9.94 10.81
N LEU A 132 -3.69 -8.91 11.62
CA LEU A 132 -2.52 -8.60 12.42
C LEU A 132 -2.45 -9.55 13.62
N ILE A 133 -1.29 -10.16 13.83
CA ILE A 133 -0.99 -10.94 15.04
C ILE A 133 0.00 -10.12 15.86
N PRO A 134 -0.43 -9.46 16.96
CA PRO A 134 0.44 -8.62 17.75
C PRO A 134 1.59 -9.43 18.36
N LYS A 135 2.77 -8.79 18.48
CA LYS A 135 3.93 -9.37 19.17
C LYS A 135 4.37 -10.75 18.64
N SER A 136 4.05 -11.05 17.38
CA SER A 136 4.41 -12.34 16.75
C SER A 136 5.90 -12.46 16.41
N LEU A 137 6.61 -11.34 16.31
CA LEU A 137 8.03 -11.28 16.00
C LEU A 137 8.79 -10.64 17.17
N LYS A 138 9.84 -11.34 17.66
CA LYS A 138 10.79 -10.80 18.64
C LYS A 138 12.00 -10.24 17.88
N VAL A 139 12.30 -8.97 18.09
CA VAL A 139 13.46 -8.31 17.52
C VAL A 139 14.40 -7.82 18.62
N PHE A 140 15.70 -7.92 18.38
CA PHE A 140 16.71 -7.33 19.26
C PHE A 140 16.85 -5.85 18.91
N VAL A 141 16.66 -5.00 19.91
CA VAL A 141 16.88 -3.54 19.77
C VAL A 141 18.17 -3.22 20.52
N PRO A 142 19.14 -2.52 19.91
CA PRO A 142 20.29 -2.05 20.66
C PRO A 142 19.81 -1.12 21.78
N HIS A 143 20.26 -1.39 23.00
CA HIS A 143 20.06 -0.45 24.08
C HIS A 143 20.88 0.81 23.79
N GLY A 144 20.22 1.94 23.56
CA GLY A 144 20.82 3.25 23.47
C GLY A 144 21.23 3.78 24.84
#